data_4bf5994bed067396942ba3c3afb8f82d
#
_entry.id   4bf5994bed067396942ba3c3afb8f82d
#
_cell.length_a   1.000
_cell.length_b   1.000
_cell.length_c   1.000
_cell.angle_alpha   90.00
_cell.angle_beta   90.00
_cell.angle_gamma   90.00
#
_symmetry.space_group_name_H-M   'P 1'
#
loop_
_entity.id
_entity.type
_entity.pdbx_description
1 polymer ?
#
loop_
_entity_poly.entity_id
_entity_poly.type
_entity_poly.pdbx_seq_one_letter_code
_entity_poly.pdbx_strand_id
1 'polypeptide(L)'
;MSNIVAIVGRPNVGKSTLFNRLTESRNAIVKEVSGVTRDRLYGKGEWNGVQFSVVDTGGYIKGSEDIFEAEIRKQVEIAIQEATVILFMVDVMAGIIDLDEMVAGLLRKSKKPILIVANKVDNSDRVGLSSEFYAFGLGDVYDVSATNGSGTGEILDEVVKYFDKNDETVNEKDELPRIAIVGKPNVGKSSLVNALTGEERNIVTDISGTTRDSINTRFKAFGFDFMLIDTAGIRKQAKVTEDIEYYSVLRSIRTIENADVCIFMIDAQEGLQKQDLHIYYIIEKNSKGVVVLVNKWDLVDKDQNTMTKYEENIRQQLAPFNDVPIIFTSTLTKQRIHKALEATMLVHENRTKKISTSVLNEVMLDIIQATPPPAIKGKYIRIKYVQQLPTHSPAFAFFCNLPQYIPDSYKRFLENRLREKFDFCGVPIKIFFRKK
;
A
#
# COMPACT_ATOMS: atom_id res chain seq x y z
N MET A 1 2.31 -8.35 11.56
CA MET A 1 1.57 -7.06 11.69
C MET A 1 2.17 -6.04 10.74
N SER A 2 1.39 -5.11 10.18
CA SER A 2 1.96 -4.07 9.32
C SER A 2 2.77 -3.08 10.15
N ASN A 3 4.06 -2.91 9.84
CA ASN A 3 4.95 -1.95 10.49
C ASN A 3 4.76 -0.57 9.87
N ILE A 4 3.90 0.26 10.45
CA ILE A 4 3.56 1.59 9.93
C ILE A 4 4.22 2.68 10.78
N VAL A 5 5.01 3.53 10.13
CA VAL A 5 5.63 4.73 10.69
C VAL A 5 4.86 5.95 10.20
N ALA A 6 4.26 6.72 11.09
CA ALA A 6 3.59 7.97 10.74
C ALA A 6 4.47 9.17 11.11
N ILE A 7 4.67 10.09 10.17
CA ILE A 7 5.38 11.34 10.40
C ILE A 7 4.34 12.42 10.68
N VAL A 8 4.32 12.96 11.90
CA VAL A 8 3.40 14.01 12.34
C VAL A 8 4.17 15.27 12.73
N GLY A 9 3.52 16.41 12.71
CA GLY A 9 4.08 17.70 13.07
C GLY A 9 3.45 18.83 12.24
N ARG A 10 3.69 20.08 12.65
CA ARG A 10 3.17 21.25 11.94
C ARG A 10 3.70 21.37 10.50
N PRO A 11 3.12 22.21 9.66
CA PRO A 11 3.62 22.51 8.32
C PRO A 11 5.06 23.04 8.34
N ASN A 12 5.80 22.78 7.26
CA ASN A 12 7.15 23.30 7.00
C ASN A 12 8.27 22.82 7.95
N VAL A 13 8.03 21.86 8.86
CA VAL A 13 9.10 21.25 9.67
C VAL A 13 9.98 20.27 8.89
N GLY A 14 9.61 19.93 7.63
CA GLY A 14 10.39 19.06 6.76
C GLY A 14 9.89 17.61 6.67
N LYS A 15 8.62 17.34 7.02
CA LYS A 15 8.01 16.00 6.98
C LYS A 15 8.20 15.30 5.63
N SER A 16 7.86 15.96 4.54
CA SER A 16 7.96 15.39 3.19
C SER A 16 9.42 15.16 2.76
N THR A 17 10.37 15.96 3.29
CA THR A 17 11.79 15.74 3.04
C THR A 17 12.27 14.49 3.74
N LEU A 18 11.90 14.30 5.02
CA LEU A 18 12.21 13.09 5.77
C LEU A 18 11.52 11.87 5.14
N PHE A 19 10.25 11.98 4.78
CA PHE A 19 9.51 10.92 4.09
C PHE A 19 10.23 10.43 2.84
N ASN A 20 10.63 11.34 1.95
CA ASN A 20 11.37 10.99 0.74
C ASN A 20 12.69 10.26 1.10
N ARG A 21 13.41 10.72 2.08
CA ARG A 21 14.66 10.10 2.52
C ARG A 21 14.46 8.69 3.09
N LEU A 22 13.44 8.48 3.89
CA LEU A 22 13.15 7.16 4.48
C LEU A 22 12.63 6.16 3.44
N THR A 23 12.02 6.64 2.35
CA THR A 23 11.46 5.81 1.28
C THR A 23 12.39 5.66 0.08
N GLU A 24 13.42 6.52 -0.06
CA GLU A 24 14.49 6.43 -1.04
C GLU A 24 15.58 5.45 -0.60
N SER A 25 15.25 4.17 -0.45
CA SER A 25 16.29 3.14 -0.34
C SER A 25 17.06 3.04 -1.67
N ARG A 26 18.38 2.83 -1.59
CA ARG A 26 19.36 2.84 -2.71
C ARG A 26 19.05 1.97 -3.95
N ASN A 27 17.93 1.27 -3.98
CA ASN A 27 17.51 0.38 -5.05
C ASN A 27 16.16 0.74 -5.70
N ALA A 28 15.51 1.83 -5.29
CA ALA A 28 14.29 2.29 -5.94
C ALA A 28 14.63 3.34 -6.99
N ILE A 29 14.81 2.92 -8.23
CA ILE A 29 14.63 3.81 -9.39
C ILE A 29 13.13 4.07 -9.47
N VAL A 30 12.67 5.03 -8.68
CA VAL A 30 11.33 5.59 -8.83
C VAL A 30 11.41 6.57 -10.00
N LYS A 31 11.15 6.09 -11.21
CA LYS A 31 10.76 7.01 -12.29
C LYS A 31 9.41 7.58 -11.90
N GLU A 32 9.36 8.89 -11.72
CA GLU A 32 8.14 9.67 -11.71
C GLU A 32 7.29 9.26 -12.90
N VAL A 33 6.18 8.60 -12.65
CA VAL A 33 5.13 8.43 -13.66
C VAL A 33 4.57 9.82 -13.88
N SER A 34 4.91 10.42 -15.01
CA SER A 34 4.44 11.74 -15.44
C SER A 34 2.92 11.74 -15.42
N GLY A 35 2.33 12.49 -14.47
CA GLY A 35 0.87 12.66 -14.34
C GLY A 35 0.32 12.51 -12.93
N VAL A 36 1.04 11.92 -11.97
CA VAL A 36 0.60 11.73 -10.57
C VAL A 36 1.54 12.50 -9.63
N THR A 37 1.58 13.83 -9.80
CA THR A 37 2.54 14.71 -9.11
C THR A 37 2.14 15.12 -7.68
N ARG A 38 1.22 14.39 -7.00
CA ARG A 38 0.73 14.81 -5.65
C ARG A 38 0.63 13.73 -4.58
N ASP A 39 1.05 12.50 -4.81
CA ASP A 39 0.87 11.40 -3.84
C ASP A 39 2.18 11.08 -3.10
N ARG A 40 2.65 12.05 -2.30
CA ARG A 40 3.80 11.88 -1.38
C ARG A 40 3.40 11.34 -0.01
N LEU A 41 2.32 10.58 0.09
CA LEU A 41 1.72 10.25 1.37
C LEU A 41 2.10 8.87 1.90
N TYR A 42 2.48 7.96 1.02
CA TYR A 42 2.77 6.58 1.35
C TYR A 42 4.03 6.08 0.63
N GLY A 43 4.93 5.49 1.40
CA GLY A 43 6.16 4.90 0.88
C GLY A 43 6.56 3.65 1.64
N LYS A 44 7.39 2.82 1.03
CA LYS A 44 8.05 1.69 1.69
C LYS A 44 9.48 2.08 2.03
N GLY A 45 9.88 1.81 3.27
CA GLY A 45 11.25 1.89 3.74
C GLY A 45 11.76 0.51 4.12
N GLU A 46 13.09 0.36 4.13
CA GLU A 46 13.76 -0.84 4.62
C GLU A 46 14.99 -0.43 5.43
N TRP A 47 15.14 -1.00 6.61
CA TRP A 47 16.29 -0.77 7.47
C TRP A 47 16.69 -2.05 8.20
N ASN A 48 17.97 -2.41 8.13
CA ASN A 48 18.51 -3.64 8.76
C ASN A 48 17.71 -4.91 8.37
N GLY A 49 17.23 -4.99 7.12
CA GLY A 49 16.43 -6.12 6.61
C GLY A 49 14.95 -6.09 7.02
N VAL A 50 14.52 -5.12 7.82
CA VAL A 50 13.12 -4.96 8.23
C VAL A 50 12.41 -3.98 7.30
N GLN A 51 11.33 -4.43 6.66
CA GLN A 51 10.49 -3.58 5.83
C GLN A 51 9.39 -2.92 6.65
N PHE A 52 9.10 -1.67 6.33
CA PHE A 52 8.04 -0.89 6.96
C PHE A 52 7.40 0.11 5.99
N SER A 53 6.23 0.57 6.34
CA SER A 53 5.52 1.59 5.60
C SER A 53 5.68 2.94 6.26
N VAL A 54 5.95 3.98 5.48
CA VAL A 54 6.04 5.36 5.96
C VAL A 54 4.87 6.15 5.41
N VAL A 55 4.25 6.96 6.27
CA VAL A 55 3.12 7.82 5.91
C VAL A 55 3.43 9.26 6.33
N ASP A 56 3.38 10.19 5.36
CA ASP A 56 3.46 11.63 5.61
C ASP A 56 2.07 12.21 5.83
N THR A 57 1.78 12.68 7.04
CA THR A 57 0.47 13.25 7.37
C THR A 57 0.26 14.67 6.80
N GLY A 58 1.32 15.36 6.39
CA GLY A 58 1.28 16.77 5.96
C GLY A 58 0.81 17.04 4.53
N GLY A 59 0.65 16.01 3.70
CA GLY A 59 0.35 16.18 2.27
C GLY A 59 -1.07 16.65 1.92
N TYR A 60 -2.00 16.70 2.88
CA TYR A 60 -3.44 16.99 2.64
C TYR A 60 -3.89 18.41 3.01
N ILE A 61 -3.03 19.25 3.55
CA ILE A 61 -3.48 20.54 4.06
C ILE A 61 -3.73 21.54 2.93
N LYS A 62 -4.99 21.90 2.70
CA LYS A 62 -5.43 23.02 1.86
C LYS A 62 -6.46 23.84 2.63
N GLY A 63 -6.11 25.05 3.06
CA GLY A 63 -7.08 25.94 3.71
C GLY A 63 -6.46 27.16 4.40
N SER A 64 -7.29 28.05 4.91
CA SER A 64 -6.94 29.23 5.72
C SER A 64 -6.53 28.84 7.15
N GLU A 65 -5.85 29.74 7.88
CA GLU A 65 -5.21 29.44 9.18
C GLU A 65 -6.13 28.81 10.25
N ASP A 66 -7.39 29.16 10.34
CA ASP A 66 -8.36 28.60 11.31
C ASP A 66 -8.78 27.16 11.02
N ILE A 67 -8.70 26.72 9.77
CA ILE A 67 -8.97 25.33 9.35
C ILE A 67 -7.77 24.43 9.67
N PHE A 68 -6.58 25.02 9.81
CA PHE A 68 -5.31 24.33 9.96
C PHE A 68 -5.20 23.53 11.28
N GLU A 69 -5.58 24.10 12.41
CA GLU A 69 -5.47 23.42 13.71
C GLU A 69 -6.34 22.19 13.82
N ALA A 70 -7.60 22.30 13.38
CA ALA A 70 -8.54 21.18 13.41
C ALA A 70 -8.07 20.02 12.52
N GLU A 71 -7.47 20.36 11.38
CA GLU A 71 -6.98 19.38 10.42
C GLU A 71 -5.69 18.69 10.91
N ILE A 72 -4.77 19.45 11.52
CA ILE A 72 -3.55 18.88 12.16
C ILE A 72 -3.96 17.96 13.32
N ARG A 73 -4.89 18.39 14.17
CA ARG A 73 -5.40 17.57 15.28
C ARG A 73 -5.94 16.24 14.77
N LYS A 74 -6.78 16.28 13.76
CA LYS A 74 -7.37 15.10 13.14
C LYS A 74 -6.31 14.16 12.56
N GLN A 75 -5.30 14.70 11.88
CA GLN A 75 -4.18 13.91 11.33
C GLN A 75 -3.37 13.22 12.44
N VAL A 76 -3.10 13.90 13.54
CA VAL A 76 -2.40 13.32 14.69
C VAL A 76 -3.23 12.22 15.34
N GLU A 77 -4.53 12.43 15.53
CA GLU A 77 -5.44 11.41 16.09
C GLU A 77 -5.48 10.15 15.24
N ILE A 78 -5.48 10.30 13.92
CA ILE A 78 -5.43 9.18 12.97
C ILE A 78 -4.08 8.45 13.05
N ALA A 79 -2.98 9.20 13.09
CA ALA A 79 -1.65 8.61 13.24
C ALA A 79 -1.56 7.82 14.55
N ILE A 80 -2.12 8.32 15.66
CA ILE A 80 -2.20 7.63 16.95
C ILE A 80 -2.98 6.30 16.82
N GLN A 81 -4.04 6.26 16.05
CA GLN A 81 -4.84 5.04 15.90
C GLN A 81 -4.16 3.99 15.03
N GLU A 82 -3.59 4.38 13.90
CA GLU A 82 -3.16 3.46 12.85
C GLU A 82 -1.65 3.15 12.82
N ALA A 83 -0.78 4.05 13.33
CA ALA A 83 0.66 3.82 13.31
C ALA A 83 1.14 2.78 14.33
N THR A 84 2.24 2.10 14.02
CA THR A 84 3.02 1.30 14.98
C THR A 84 3.94 2.20 15.77
N VAL A 85 4.60 3.16 15.09
CA VAL A 85 5.51 4.16 15.66
C VAL A 85 5.18 5.53 15.09
N ILE A 86 5.24 6.57 15.90
CA ILE A 86 4.99 7.95 15.49
C ILE A 86 6.31 8.74 15.58
N LEU A 87 6.69 9.37 14.46
CA LEU A 87 7.77 10.34 14.40
C LEU A 87 7.16 11.74 14.55
N PHE A 88 7.33 12.35 15.71
CA PHE A 88 6.90 13.72 15.95
C PHE A 88 8.01 14.68 15.53
N MET A 89 7.80 15.35 14.41
CA MET A 89 8.82 16.19 13.78
C MET A 89 8.67 17.64 14.18
N VAL A 90 9.75 18.23 14.68
CA VAL A 90 9.86 19.64 15.12
C VAL A 90 11.02 20.33 14.43
N ASP A 91 11.06 21.65 14.46
CA ASP A 91 12.05 22.49 13.77
C ASP A 91 12.91 23.27 14.77
N VAL A 92 14.19 22.89 14.91
CA VAL A 92 15.13 23.52 15.85
C VAL A 92 15.37 25.02 15.58
N MET A 93 15.09 25.49 14.35
CA MET A 93 15.29 26.92 14.02
C MET A 93 14.12 27.78 14.46
N ALA A 94 12.94 27.22 14.61
CA ALA A 94 11.75 27.94 15.03
C ALA A 94 11.48 27.82 16.54
N GLY A 95 12.09 26.84 17.20
CA GLY A 95 11.80 26.51 18.57
C GLY A 95 10.38 25.96 18.79
N ILE A 96 9.96 25.88 20.04
CA ILE A 96 8.62 25.44 20.43
C ILE A 96 7.60 26.53 20.10
N ILE A 97 6.54 26.18 19.39
CA ILE A 97 5.39 27.06 19.14
C ILE A 97 4.08 26.39 19.57
N ASP A 98 2.99 27.16 19.67
CA ASP A 98 1.68 26.70 20.18
C ASP A 98 1.17 25.44 19.46
N LEU A 99 1.38 25.34 18.14
CA LEU A 99 1.00 24.15 17.34
C LEU A 99 1.80 22.90 17.75
N ASP A 100 3.08 23.05 18.09
CA ASP A 100 3.90 21.92 18.55
C ASP A 100 3.44 21.46 19.93
N GLU A 101 3.08 22.38 20.85
CA GLU A 101 2.51 22.06 22.14
C GLU A 101 1.14 21.35 22.02
N MET A 102 0.29 21.82 21.11
CA MET A 102 -1.00 21.18 20.83
C MET A 102 -0.81 19.74 20.37
N VAL A 103 0.09 19.50 19.41
CA VAL A 103 0.40 18.16 18.91
C VAL A 103 0.99 17.30 20.05
N ALA A 104 1.94 17.81 20.81
CA ALA A 104 2.52 17.12 21.96
C ALA A 104 1.46 16.75 23.01
N GLY A 105 0.48 17.64 23.26
CA GLY A 105 -0.64 17.39 24.17
C GLY A 105 -1.54 16.23 23.72
N LEU A 106 -1.75 16.05 22.41
CA LEU A 106 -2.46 14.90 21.86
C LEU A 106 -1.63 13.62 21.97
N LEU A 107 -0.36 13.69 21.65
CA LEU A 107 0.57 12.55 21.68
C LEU A 107 0.77 12.02 23.10
N ARG A 108 0.83 12.87 24.14
CA ARG A 108 0.93 12.44 25.55
C ARG A 108 -0.22 11.54 26.01
N LYS A 109 -1.39 11.67 25.39
CA LYS A 109 -2.57 10.81 25.69
C LYS A 109 -2.48 9.45 24.98
N SER A 110 -1.55 9.28 24.07
CA SER A 110 -1.34 8.05 23.32
C SER A 110 -0.50 7.04 24.11
N LYS A 111 -0.76 5.75 23.87
CA LYS A 111 0.10 4.65 24.35
C LYS A 111 1.08 4.15 23.29
N LYS A 112 1.12 4.80 22.13
CA LYS A 112 2.02 4.43 21.03
C LYS A 112 3.44 4.89 21.31
N PRO A 113 4.45 4.19 20.80
CA PRO A 113 5.82 4.69 20.78
C PRO A 113 5.90 6.00 19.98
N ILE A 114 6.48 7.03 20.58
CA ILE A 114 6.66 8.34 19.97
C ILE A 114 8.15 8.66 20.03
N LEU A 115 8.72 9.09 18.92
CA LEU A 115 10.09 9.54 18.81
C LEU A 115 10.07 11.00 18.34
N ILE A 116 10.68 11.90 19.13
CA ILE A 116 10.77 13.33 18.76
C ILE A 116 11.94 13.48 17.79
N VAL A 117 11.66 14.00 16.60
CA VAL A 117 12.64 14.25 15.54
C VAL A 117 12.87 15.75 15.42
N ALA A 118 13.95 16.24 16.02
CA ALA A 118 14.40 17.62 15.94
C ALA A 118 15.12 17.83 14.58
N ASN A 119 14.41 18.40 13.61
CA ASN A 119 14.92 18.55 12.24
C ASN A 119 15.60 19.89 12.01
N LYS A 120 16.38 19.98 10.94
CA LYS A 120 17.22 21.10 10.49
C LYS A 120 18.49 21.27 11.34
N VAL A 121 18.95 20.22 11.99
CA VAL A 121 20.29 20.16 12.63
C VAL A 121 21.33 19.90 11.55
N ASP A 122 21.60 20.92 10.72
CA ASP A 122 22.43 20.76 9.52
C ASP A 122 23.93 20.89 9.83
N ASN A 123 24.30 21.39 11.00
CA ASN A 123 25.67 21.56 11.49
C ASN A 123 25.77 21.38 13.00
N SER A 124 27.01 21.29 13.51
CA SER A 124 27.31 21.08 14.93
C SER A 124 26.81 22.19 15.87
N ASP A 125 26.68 23.43 15.35
CA ASP A 125 26.26 24.57 16.17
C ASP A 125 24.77 24.49 16.54
N ARG A 126 23.99 23.64 15.84
CA ARG A 126 22.56 23.45 16.07
C ARG A 126 22.22 22.27 16.97
N VAL A 127 23.18 21.39 17.27
CA VAL A 127 22.97 20.19 18.09
C VAL A 127 22.41 20.54 19.48
N GLY A 128 22.82 21.65 20.08
CA GLY A 128 22.33 22.08 21.40
C GLY A 128 20.91 22.66 21.41
N LEU A 129 20.38 23.06 20.26
CA LEU A 129 19.07 23.70 20.17
C LEU A 129 17.91 22.72 20.39
N SER A 130 18.15 21.44 20.17
CA SER A 130 17.11 20.40 20.33
C SER A 130 16.73 20.14 21.79
N SER A 131 17.52 20.58 22.72
CA SER A 131 17.33 20.34 24.18
C SER A 131 15.99 20.93 24.70
N GLU A 132 15.47 21.99 24.09
CA GLU A 132 14.20 22.59 24.50
C GLU A 132 13.01 21.62 24.31
N PHE A 133 13.06 20.71 23.34
CA PHE A 133 11.95 19.80 23.03
C PHE A 133 11.76 18.68 24.05
N TYR A 134 12.70 18.47 24.98
CA TYR A 134 12.48 17.63 26.15
C TYR A 134 11.33 18.13 27.03
N ALA A 135 10.99 19.42 26.94
CA ALA A 135 9.85 20.01 27.65
C ALA A 135 8.51 19.36 27.27
N PHE A 136 8.41 18.71 26.11
CA PHE A 136 7.20 17.98 25.72
C PHE A 136 6.93 16.74 26.59
N GLY A 137 7.91 16.18 27.27
CA GLY A 137 7.77 14.99 28.12
C GLY A 137 7.36 13.74 27.36
N LEU A 138 7.79 13.60 26.10
CA LEU A 138 7.48 12.48 25.22
C LEU A 138 8.64 11.49 25.02
N GLY A 139 9.71 11.62 25.80
CA GLY A 139 10.91 10.78 25.74
C GLY A 139 12.09 11.45 25.04
N ASP A 140 12.93 10.65 24.38
CA ASP A 140 14.17 11.10 23.77
C ASP A 140 13.95 11.96 22.53
N VAL A 141 14.88 12.91 22.32
CA VAL A 141 14.92 13.81 21.17
C VAL A 141 16.08 13.42 20.27
N TYR A 142 15.80 13.21 18.99
CA TYR A 142 16.76 12.80 17.99
C TYR A 142 17.08 13.94 17.03
N ASP A 143 18.35 14.33 16.98
CA ASP A 143 18.84 15.36 16.08
C ASP A 143 18.94 14.84 14.65
N VAL A 144 18.18 15.43 13.73
CA VAL A 144 18.13 14.98 12.35
C VAL A 144 18.28 16.16 11.38
N SER A 145 18.99 15.94 10.29
CA SER A 145 18.88 16.77 9.11
C SER A 145 18.25 15.96 7.98
N ALA A 146 16.97 16.16 7.72
CA ALA A 146 16.28 15.51 6.64
C ALA A 146 16.90 15.83 5.25
N THR A 147 17.56 16.99 5.13
CA THR A 147 18.18 17.44 3.88
C THR A 147 19.49 16.71 3.59
N ASN A 148 20.41 16.62 4.55
CA ASN A 148 21.71 15.98 4.35
C ASN A 148 21.76 14.51 4.79
N GLY A 149 20.80 14.06 5.62
CA GLY A 149 20.69 12.69 6.11
C GLY A 149 21.37 12.40 7.44
N SER A 150 21.97 13.41 8.07
CA SER A 150 22.56 13.26 9.41
C SER A 150 21.48 12.83 10.42
N GLY A 151 21.81 11.91 11.33
CA GLY A 151 20.92 11.41 12.38
C GLY A 151 19.81 10.43 11.90
N THR A 152 19.62 10.27 10.58
CA THR A 152 18.53 9.40 10.08
C THR A 152 18.78 7.92 10.35
N GLY A 153 20.04 7.47 10.44
CA GLY A 153 20.38 6.09 10.82
C GLY A 153 20.00 5.78 12.26
N GLU A 154 20.31 6.69 13.18
CA GLU A 154 20.02 6.54 14.62
C GLU A 154 18.50 6.44 14.87
N ILE A 155 17.72 7.34 14.26
CA ILE A 155 16.26 7.28 14.39
C ILE A 155 15.67 5.99 13.78
N LEU A 156 16.24 5.48 12.68
CA LEU A 156 15.81 4.23 12.09
C LEU A 156 16.16 3.02 12.93
N ASP A 157 17.32 3.00 13.57
CA ASP A 157 17.70 1.96 14.53
C ASP A 157 16.72 1.91 15.71
N GLU A 158 16.24 3.07 16.16
CA GLU A 158 15.24 3.14 17.24
C GLU A 158 13.85 2.68 16.75
N VAL A 159 13.42 3.12 15.58
CA VAL A 159 12.14 2.75 14.97
C VAL A 159 12.00 1.23 14.85
N VAL A 160 13.05 0.53 14.36
CA VAL A 160 12.99 -0.94 14.15
C VAL A 160 12.86 -1.73 15.45
N LYS A 161 13.20 -1.16 16.62
CA LYS A 161 13.04 -1.83 17.92
C LYS A 161 11.56 -2.06 18.28
N TYR A 162 10.68 -1.22 17.78
CA TYR A 162 9.25 -1.29 18.04
C TYR A 162 8.48 -2.20 17.06
N PHE A 163 9.18 -2.80 16.10
CA PHE A 163 8.57 -3.70 15.14
C PHE A 163 8.61 -5.14 15.61
N ASP A 164 7.52 -5.87 15.39
CA ASP A 164 7.46 -7.29 15.68
C ASP A 164 8.42 -8.05 14.75
N LYS A 165 9.42 -8.68 15.34
CA LYS A 165 10.41 -9.52 14.62
C LYS A 165 9.86 -10.89 14.20
N ASN A 166 8.62 -11.23 14.57
CA ASN A 166 8.06 -12.58 14.43
C ASN A 166 7.26 -12.82 13.14
N ASP A 167 7.27 -11.89 12.19
CA ASP A 167 6.49 -12.04 10.96
C ASP A 167 7.12 -12.99 9.90
N GLU A 168 8.31 -13.55 10.17
CA GLU A 168 9.00 -14.48 9.23
C GLU A 168 8.71 -15.97 9.43
N THR A 169 7.98 -16.35 10.48
CA THR A 169 7.69 -17.76 10.79
C THR A 169 6.20 -18.10 10.74
N VAL A 170 5.54 -17.76 9.65
CA VAL A 170 4.22 -18.28 9.38
C VAL A 170 4.37 -19.58 8.61
N ASN A 171 3.94 -20.69 9.23
CA ASN A 171 3.86 -21.99 8.57
C ASN A 171 2.94 -21.88 7.34
N GLU A 172 3.49 -21.98 6.14
CA GLU A 172 2.82 -21.81 4.83
C GLU A 172 1.69 -22.82 4.55
N LYS A 173 1.38 -23.74 5.46
CA LYS A 173 0.58 -24.93 5.10
C LYS A 173 -0.91 -24.87 5.39
N ASP A 174 -1.40 -23.92 6.22
CA ASP A 174 -2.80 -23.94 6.67
C ASP A 174 -3.51 -22.57 6.73
N GLU A 175 -2.99 -21.55 6.09
CA GLU A 175 -3.64 -20.23 6.14
C GLU A 175 -4.67 -20.05 5.01
N LEU A 176 -5.91 -19.79 5.43
CA LEU A 176 -6.98 -19.40 4.51
C LEU A 176 -6.61 -18.11 3.76
N PRO A 177 -7.00 -17.96 2.49
CA PRO A 177 -6.82 -16.72 1.73
C PRO A 177 -7.34 -15.51 2.51
N ARG A 178 -6.55 -14.45 2.61
CA ARG A 178 -6.90 -13.21 3.28
C ARG A 178 -7.42 -12.20 2.27
N ILE A 179 -8.68 -11.84 2.36
CA ILE A 179 -9.35 -10.96 1.40
C ILE A 179 -9.72 -9.64 2.08
N ALA A 180 -9.28 -8.53 1.49
CA ALA A 180 -9.65 -7.19 1.91
C ALA A 180 -10.67 -6.57 0.97
N ILE A 181 -11.64 -5.84 1.52
CA ILE A 181 -12.57 -5.02 0.73
C ILE A 181 -12.17 -3.56 0.91
N VAL A 182 -11.72 -2.91 -0.16
CA VAL A 182 -11.19 -1.56 -0.15
C VAL A 182 -11.85 -0.66 -1.21
N GLY A 183 -11.80 0.64 -1.01
CA GLY A 183 -12.42 1.63 -1.89
C GLY A 183 -12.83 2.88 -1.10
N LYS A 184 -13.26 3.93 -1.77
CA LYS A 184 -13.74 5.18 -1.16
C LYS A 184 -14.91 4.95 -0.17
N PRO A 185 -15.21 5.91 0.70
CA PRO A 185 -16.47 5.92 1.43
C PRO A 185 -17.68 5.80 0.48
N ASN A 186 -18.76 5.19 0.95
CA ASN A 186 -20.06 5.10 0.25
C ASN A 186 -20.10 4.30 -1.07
N VAL A 187 -19.00 3.63 -1.49
CA VAL A 187 -19.00 2.76 -2.68
C VAL A 187 -19.75 1.42 -2.46
N GLY A 188 -20.18 1.12 -1.22
CA GLY A 188 -20.93 -0.08 -0.90
C GLY A 188 -20.15 -1.20 -0.21
N LYS A 189 -18.98 -0.91 0.40
CA LYS A 189 -18.16 -1.90 1.13
C LYS A 189 -18.95 -2.61 2.23
N SER A 190 -19.64 -1.85 3.08
CA SER A 190 -20.47 -2.41 4.16
C SER A 190 -21.63 -3.23 3.63
N SER A 191 -22.23 -2.82 2.51
CA SER A 191 -23.29 -3.57 1.84
C SER A 191 -22.79 -4.90 1.31
N LEU A 192 -21.56 -4.94 0.74
CA LEU A 192 -20.95 -6.19 0.29
C LEU A 192 -20.66 -7.12 1.47
N VAL A 193 -20.05 -6.60 2.55
CA VAL A 193 -19.84 -7.41 3.77
C VAL A 193 -21.16 -7.96 4.30
N ASN A 194 -22.20 -7.15 4.40
CA ASN A 194 -23.50 -7.58 4.87
C ASN A 194 -24.14 -8.62 3.93
N ALA A 195 -24.02 -8.46 2.63
CA ALA A 195 -24.50 -9.43 1.66
C ALA A 195 -23.79 -10.79 1.78
N LEU A 196 -22.48 -10.78 2.11
CA LEU A 196 -21.69 -11.99 2.33
C LEU A 196 -22.00 -12.64 3.70
N THR A 197 -22.16 -11.84 4.77
CA THR A 197 -22.27 -12.34 6.14
C THR A 197 -23.71 -12.49 6.64
N GLY A 198 -24.68 -11.89 5.96
CA GLY A 198 -26.09 -11.81 6.39
C GLY A 198 -26.98 -12.99 5.99
N GLU A 199 -26.46 -14.04 5.36
CA GLU A 199 -27.26 -15.23 5.02
C GLU A 199 -27.16 -16.30 6.11
N GLU A 200 -28.29 -16.85 6.57
CA GLU A 200 -28.38 -17.87 7.62
C GLU A 200 -27.59 -19.17 7.33
N ARG A 201 -27.17 -19.38 6.09
CA ARG A 201 -26.37 -20.54 5.64
C ARG A 201 -24.87 -20.33 5.69
N ASN A 202 -24.40 -19.13 6.01
CA ASN A 202 -22.99 -18.79 6.03
C ASN A 202 -22.43 -19.06 7.44
N ILE A 203 -21.41 -19.91 7.54
CA ILE A 203 -20.66 -20.08 8.79
C ILE A 203 -19.73 -18.86 8.89
N VAL A 204 -20.15 -17.87 9.68
CA VAL A 204 -19.38 -16.65 9.95
C VAL A 204 -18.86 -16.77 11.38
N THR A 205 -17.55 -16.83 11.53
CA THR A 205 -16.91 -16.83 12.84
C THR A 205 -16.01 -15.61 12.95
N ASP A 206 -16.34 -14.72 13.90
CA ASP A 206 -15.48 -13.59 14.22
C ASP A 206 -14.27 -14.11 14.99
N ILE A 207 -13.09 -13.97 14.39
CA ILE A 207 -11.83 -14.34 15.03
C ILE A 207 -11.18 -13.06 15.53
N SER A 208 -11.12 -12.94 16.86
CA SER A 208 -10.41 -11.85 17.52
C SER A 208 -8.92 -11.94 17.19
N GLY A 209 -8.40 -10.99 16.42
CA GLY A 209 -6.96 -10.87 16.17
C GLY A 209 -6.23 -10.45 17.45
N THR A 210 -4.93 -10.72 17.54
CA THR A 210 -4.05 -10.34 18.65
C THR A 210 -3.89 -8.82 18.83
N THR A 211 -4.46 -8.00 17.96
CA THR A 211 -4.53 -6.54 18.07
C THR A 211 -5.94 -6.10 18.46
N ARG A 212 -6.06 -5.24 19.45
CA ARG A 212 -7.29 -4.79 20.14
C ARG A 212 -8.43 -4.25 19.23
N ASP A 213 -8.24 -4.07 17.92
CA ASP A 213 -9.18 -3.35 17.05
C ASP A 213 -9.49 -4.00 15.69
N SER A 214 -8.87 -5.11 15.29
CA SER A 214 -9.18 -5.77 14.02
C SER A 214 -9.93 -7.08 14.22
N ILE A 215 -11.19 -7.11 13.83
CA ILE A 215 -11.98 -8.35 13.77
C ILE A 215 -11.89 -8.86 12.35
N ASN A 216 -11.26 -10.03 12.19
CA ASN A 216 -11.25 -10.77 10.94
C ASN A 216 -12.40 -11.77 10.98
N THR A 217 -13.11 -11.89 9.87
CA THR A 217 -14.30 -12.75 9.80
C THR A 217 -14.04 -13.88 8.80
N ARG A 218 -14.09 -15.13 9.26
CA ARG A 218 -14.04 -16.28 8.35
C ARG A 218 -15.36 -16.40 7.62
N PHE A 219 -15.27 -16.49 6.30
CA PHE A 219 -16.40 -16.76 5.42
C PHE A 219 -16.27 -18.19 4.86
N LYS A 220 -17.27 -19.03 5.11
CA LYS A 220 -17.32 -20.38 4.58
C LYS A 220 -18.73 -20.66 4.05
N ALA A 221 -18.90 -20.50 2.74
CA ALA A 221 -20.15 -20.74 2.04
C ALA A 221 -19.94 -20.93 0.55
N PHE A 222 -20.88 -21.55 -0.16
CA PHE A 222 -20.88 -21.73 -1.61
C PHE A 222 -19.59 -22.35 -2.20
N GLY A 223 -18.87 -23.15 -1.42
CA GLY A 223 -17.60 -23.74 -1.85
C GLY A 223 -16.37 -22.84 -1.63
N PHE A 224 -16.56 -21.63 -1.11
CA PHE A 224 -15.46 -20.72 -0.74
C PHE A 224 -15.14 -20.81 0.75
N ASP A 225 -13.86 -20.70 1.10
CA ASP A 225 -13.37 -20.64 2.48
C ASP A 225 -12.20 -19.67 2.55
N PHE A 226 -12.39 -18.50 3.20
CA PHE A 226 -11.41 -17.44 3.28
C PHE A 226 -11.62 -16.52 4.48
N MET A 227 -10.64 -15.69 4.80
CA MET A 227 -10.68 -14.68 5.85
C MET A 227 -10.95 -13.30 5.25
N LEU A 228 -12.04 -12.65 5.67
CA LEU A 228 -12.27 -11.23 5.43
C LEU A 228 -11.50 -10.41 6.48
N ILE A 229 -10.64 -9.51 6.00
CA ILE A 229 -9.78 -8.69 6.86
C ILE A 229 -10.47 -7.36 7.21
N ASP A 230 -10.36 -6.95 8.47
CA ASP A 230 -10.85 -5.67 9.01
C ASP A 230 -12.35 -5.40 8.82
N THR A 231 -13.18 -6.41 9.01
CA THR A 231 -14.65 -6.30 8.89
C THR A 231 -15.25 -5.34 9.92
N ALA A 232 -14.70 -5.25 11.13
CA ALA A 232 -15.16 -4.31 12.17
C ALA A 232 -15.03 -2.86 11.73
N GLY A 233 -13.96 -2.55 11.02
CA GLY A 233 -13.76 -1.23 10.49
C GLY A 233 -14.75 -0.83 9.41
N ILE A 234 -15.09 -1.76 8.55
CA ILE A 234 -16.09 -1.55 7.51
C ILE A 234 -17.48 -1.33 8.14
N ARG A 235 -17.82 -2.08 9.20
CA ARG A 235 -19.10 -1.95 9.93
C ARG A 235 -19.19 -0.64 10.74
N LYS A 236 -18.10 -0.18 11.35
CA LYS A 236 -18.06 1.10 12.09
C LYS A 236 -18.21 2.31 11.17
N GLN A 237 -17.61 2.30 9.98
CA GLN A 237 -17.73 3.39 8.99
C GLN A 237 -19.16 3.59 8.49
N ALA A 238 -20.00 2.56 8.47
CA ALA A 238 -21.41 2.70 8.09
C ALA A 238 -22.23 3.57 9.08
N LYS A 239 -21.70 3.85 10.27
CA LYS A 239 -22.37 4.63 11.34
C LYS A 239 -21.85 6.07 11.49
N VAL A 240 -20.75 6.42 10.82
CA VAL A 240 -20.10 7.74 10.90
C VAL A 240 -20.29 8.44 9.56
N THR A 241 -21.25 9.33 9.49
CA THR A 241 -21.44 10.30 8.42
C THR A 241 -20.47 11.46 8.65
N GLU A 242 -19.79 11.87 7.56
CA GLU A 242 -19.01 13.09 7.40
C GLU A 242 -17.48 13.00 7.59
N ASP A 243 -16.80 13.45 6.53
CA ASP A 243 -15.44 14.01 6.42
C ASP A 243 -14.27 13.23 7.00
N ILE A 244 -13.88 12.10 6.37
CA ILE A 244 -12.54 11.61 6.66
C ILE A 244 -11.90 10.92 5.44
N GLU A 245 -11.52 11.69 4.41
CA GLU A 245 -10.76 11.13 3.27
C GLU A 245 -9.43 10.48 3.72
N TYR A 246 -8.70 11.17 4.60
CA TYR A 246 -7.40 10.71 5.09
C TYR A 246 -7.48 9.45 5.99
N TYR A 247 -8.48 9.38 6.88
CA TYR A 247 -8.72 8.21 7.72
C TYR A 247 -8.98 6.95 6.91
N SER A 248 -9.73 7.11 5.82
CA SER A 248 -10.03 6.02 4.89
C SER A 248 -8.76 5.47 4.22
N VAL A 249 -7.79 6.33 3.87
CA VAL A 249 -6.55 5.92 3.19
C VAL A 249 -5.61 5.16 4.13
N LEU A 250 -5.30 5.68 5.32
CA LEU A 250 -4.40 5.02 6.28
C LEU A 250 -4.92 3.64 6.70
N ARG A 251 -6.21 3.56 6.97
CA ARG A 251 -6.85 2.30 7.29
C ARG A 251 -6.81 1.34 6.10
N SER A 252 -7.06 1.84 4.89
CA SER A 252 -6.94 1.04 3.67
C SER A 252 -5.54 0.48 3.49
N ILE A 253 -4.48 1.25 3.82
CA ILE A 253 -3.08 0.80 3.78
C ILE A 253 -2.90 -0.42 4.67
N ARG A 254 -3.30 -0.32 5.96
CA ARG A 254 -3.17 -1.42 6.91
C ARG A 254 -3.94 -2.67 6.48
N THR A 255 -5.15 -2.48 6.00
CA THR A 255 -6.00 -3.56 5.50
C THR A 255 -5.38 -4.21 4.27
N ILE A 256 -4.88 -3.42 3.31
CA ILE A 256 -4.19 -3.91 2.11
C ILE A 256 -2.93 -4.70 2.48
N GLU A 257 -2.10 -4.20 3.41
CA GLU A 257 -0.87 -4.86 3.81
C GLU A 257 -1.09 -6.26 4.39
N ASN A 258 -2.18 -6.45 5.12
CA ASN A 258 -2.53 -7.72 5.75
C ASN A 258 -3.31 -8.69 4.84
N ALA A 259 -3.71 -8.26 3.65
CA ALA A 259 -4.45 -9.08 2.70
C ALA A 259 -3.54 -9.81 1.71
N ASP A 260 -4.08 -10.84 1.07
CA ASP A 260 -3.50 -11.50 -0.11
C ASP A 260 -4.11 -10.95 -1.39
N VAL A 261 -5.44 -10.77 -1.39
CA VAL A 261 -6.19 -10.20 -2.50
C VAL A 261 -7.10 -9.09 -1.99
N CYS A 262 -7.16 -8.01 -2.76
CA CYS A 262 -8.03 -6.88 -2.51
C CYS A 262 -9.20 -6.87 -3.49
N ILE A 263 -10.41 -6.86 -2.96
CA ILE A 263 -11.62 -6.50 -3.70
C ILE A 263 -11.69 -4.98 -3.70
N PHE A 264 -11.30 -4.37 -4.81
CA PHE A 264 -11.29 -2.92 -4.98
C PHE A 264 -12.62 -2.45 -5.56
N MET A 265 -13.41 -1.75 -4.74
CA MET A 265 -14.76 -1.29 -5.08
C MET A 265 -14.75 0.15 -5.56
N ILE A 266 -15.41 0.40 -6.67
CA ILE A 266 -15.67 1.73 -7.24
C ILE A 266 -17.17 1.93 -7.46
N ASP A 267 -17.61 3.19 -7.41
CA ASP A 267 -18.99 3.57 -7.69
C ASP A 267 -19.21 3.75 -9.18
N ALA A 268 -20.17 3.02 -9.74
CA ALA A 268 -20.48 3.09 -11.19
C ALA A 268 -21.00 4.47 -11.62
N GLN A 269 -21.64 5.23 -10.74
CA GLN A 269 -22.15 6.56 -11.07
C GLN A 269 -21.06 7.62 -11.13
N GLU A 270 -20.02 7.49 -10.29
CA GLU A 270 -18.92 8.45 -10.21
C GLU A 270 -17.73 8.08 -11.11
N GLY A 271 -17.58 6.81 -11.45
CA GLY A 271 -16.41 6.28 -12.15
C GLY A 271 -15.14 6.29 -11.30
N LEU A 272 -14.01 6.03 -11.95
CA LEU A 272 -12.69 6.11 -11.30
C LEU A 272 -12.30 7.57 -11.05
N GLN A 273 -12.01 7.90 -9.81
CA GLN A 273 -11.53 9.21 -9.38
C GLN A 273 -10.09 9.13 -8.88
N LYS A 274 -9.46 10.28 -8.63
CA LYS A 274 -8.05 10.35 -8.16
C LYS A 274 -7.82 9.56 -6.88
N GLN A 275 -8.77 9.58 -5.95
CA GLN A 275 -8.67 8.85 -4.70
C GLN A 275 -8.72 7.33 -4.92
N ASP A 276 -9.53 6.87 -5.86
CA ASP A 276 -9.59 5.46 -6.24
C ASP A 276 -8.29 4.99 -6.85
N LEU A 277 -7.70 5.79 -7.75
CA LEU A 277 -6.39 5.51 -8.34
C LEU A 277 -5.28 5.46 -7.29
N HIS A 278 -5.35 6.29 -6.25
CA HIS A 278 -4.40 6.24 -5.14
C HIS A 278 -4.50 4.91 -4.37
N ILE A 279 -5.71 4.47 -4.03
CA ILE A 279 -5.92 3.17 -3.36
C ILE A 279 -5.40 2.03 -4.25
N TYR A 280 -5.70 2.07 -5.54
CA TYR A 280 -5.22 1.08 -6.51
C TYR A 280 -3.70 1.02 -6.58
N TYR A 281 -3.03 2.17 -6.63
CA TYR A 281 -1.57 2.27 -6.58
C TYR A 281 -0.98 1.65 -5.30
N ILE A 282 -1.62 1.84 -4.14
CA ILE A 282 -1.19 1.22 -2.89
C ILE A 282 -1.30 -0.31 -2.98
N ILE A 283 -2.36 -0.85 -3.59
CA ILE A 283 -2.53 -2.31 -3.80
C ILE A 283 -1.39 -2.85 -4.66
N GLU A 284 -1.12 -2.21 -5.80
CA GLU A 284 -0.04 -2.57 -6.73
C GLU A 284 1.33 -2.52 -6.05
N LYS A 285 1.64 -1.42 -5.35
CA LYS A 285 2.92 -1.22 -4.66
C LYS A 285 3.16 -2.28 -3.58
N ASN A 286 2.10 -2.75 -2.92
CA ASN A 286 2.16 -3.84 -1.95
C ASN A 286 2.14 -5.23 -2.59
N SER A 287 2.14 -5.32 -3.93
CA SER A 287 2.12 -6.59 -4.67
C SER A 287 0.98 -7.52 -4.23
N LYS A 288 -0.21 -6.94 -4.02
CA LYS A 288 -1.42 -7.69 -3.67
C LYS A 288 -2.21 -8.03 -4.92
N GLY A 289 -2.90 -9.18 -4.89
CA GLY A 289 -3.88 -9.49 -5.90
C GLY A 289 -5.03 -8.47 -5.89
N VAL A 290 -5.66 -8.20 -7.02
CA VAL A 290 -6.75 -7.24 -7.12
C VAL A 290 -7.86 -7.71 -8.06
N VAL A 291 -9.10 -7.53 -7.60
CA VAL A 291 -10.32 -7.64 -8.39
C VAL A 291 -11.07 -6.33 -8.31
N VAL A 292 -11.41 -5.74 -9.43
CA VAL A 292 -12.16 -4.48 -9.50
C VAL A 292 -13.65 -4.77 -9.52
N LEU A 293 -14.39 -4.25 -8.54
CA LEU A 293 -15.85 -4.30 -8.52
C LEU A 293 -16.44 -2.93 -8.82
N VAL A 294 -17.12 -2.83 -9.94
CA VAL A 294 -17.91 -1.65 -10.31
C VAL A 294 -19.30 -1.84 -9.71
N ASN A 295 -19.51 -1.26 -8.52
CA ASN A 295 -20.74 -1.40 -7.75
C ASN A 295 -21.79 -0.34 -8.10
N LYS A 296 -23.02 -0.55 -7.68
CA LYS A 296 -24.20 0.26 -8.01
C LYS A 296 -24.50 0.27 -9.52
N TRP A 297 -24.17 -0.82 -10.19
CA TRP A 297 -24.40 -0.97 -11.63
C TRP A 297 -25.89 -0.97 -12.01
N ASP A 298 -26.77 -1.21 -11.04
CA ASP A 298 -28.23 -1.10 -11.17
C ASP A 298 -28.70 0.34 -11.42
N LEU A 299 -27.94 1.35 -11.00
CA LEU A 299 -28.26 2.78 -11.12
C LEU A 299 -27.73 3.43 -12.41
N VAL A 300 -27.01 2.69 -13.25
CA VAL A 300 -26.44 3.20 -14.49
C VAL A 300 -27.40 2.95 -15.65
N ASP A 301 -27.67 3.98 -16.47
CA ASP A 301 -28.40 3.84 -17.72
C ASP A 301 -27.56 3.03 -18.73
N LYS A 302 -28.15 2.00 -19.32
CA LYS A 302 -27.41 1.00 -20.09
C LYS A 302 -27.85 0.99 -21.54
N ASP A 303 -26.91 1.18 -22.45
CA ASP A 303 -26.98 0.79 -23.83
C ASP A 303 -26.23 -0.54 -24.09
N GLN A 304 -26.26 -1.05 -25.34
CA GLN A 304 -25.59 -2.31 -25.70
C GLN A 304 -24.05 -2.26 -25.49
N ASN A 305 -23.43 -1.08 -25.49
CA ASN A 305 -21.99 -0.88 -25.44
C ASN A 305 -21.51 -0.25 -24.13
N THR A 306 -22.41 0.14 -23.21
CA THR A 306 -22.06 0.85 -21.98
C THR A 306 -21.04 0.09 -21.15
N MET A 307 -21.22 -1.21 -20.98
CA MET A 307 -20.33 -2.04 -20.17
C MET A 307 -18.91 -2.12 -20.77
N THR A 308 -18.80 -2.33 -22.08
CA THR A 308 -17.51 -2.42 -22.78
C THR A 308 -16.76 -1.09 -22.75
N LYS A 309 -17.42 0.02 -23.05
CA LYS A 309 -16.80 1.35 -22.97
C LYS A 309 -16.34 1.69 -21.55
N TYR A 310 -17.14 1.31 -20.56
CA TYR A 310 -16.80 1.55 -19.16
C TYR A 310 -15.57 0.72 -18.73
N GLU A 311 -15.51 -0.54 -19.14
CA GLU A 311 -14.37 -1.42 -18.88
C GLU A 311 -13.09 -0.91 -19.57
N GLU A 312 -13.16 -0.51 -20.83
CA GLU A 312 -12.04 0.07 -21.58
C GLU A 312 -11.50 1.34 -20.90
N ASN A 313 -12.39 2.22 -20.45
CA ASN A 313 -12.02 3.43 -19.72
C ASN A 313 -11.30 3.11 -18.41
N ILE A 314 -11.82 2.16 -17.62
CA ILE A 314 -11.15 1.69 -16.40
C ILE A 314 -9.75 1.16 -16.71
N ARG A 315 -9.62 0.27 -17.71
CA ARG A 315 -8.33 -0.31 -18.09
C ARG A 315 -7.31 0.73 -18.53
N GLN A 316 -7.73 1.77 -19.24
CA GLN A 316 -6.86 2.89 -19.64
C GLN A 316 -6.36 3.67 -18.43
N GLN A 317 -7.22 3.95 -17.45
CA GLN A 317 -6.87 4.71 -16.26
C GLN A 317 -6.01 3.91 -15.27
N LEU A 318 -6.14 2.59 -15.23
CA LEU A 318 -5.35 1.71 -14.37
C LEU A 318 -3.98 1.36 -14.95
N ALA A 319 -3.66 1.76 -16.18
CA ALA A 319 -2.36 1.48 -16.77
C ALA A 319 -1.20 2.03 -15.91
N PRO A 320 -0.05 1.31 -15.80
CA PRO A 320 0.36 0.16 -16.60
C PRO A 320 -0.16 -1.21 -16.13
N PHE A 321 -0.62 -1.35 -14.87
CA PHE A 321 -1.15 -2.59 -14.35
C PHE A 321 -2.68 -2.62 -14.53
N ASN A 322 -3.13 -3.00 -15.73
CA ASN A 322 -4.55 -3.03 -16.12
C ASN A 322 -5.08 -4.43 -16.47
N ASP A 323 -4.24 -5.46 -16.37
CA ASP A 323 -4.63 -6.86 -16.54
C ASP A 323 -5.25 -7.38 -15.24
N VAL A 324 -6.50 -6.95 -14.99
CA VAL A 324 -7.26 -7.25 -13.77
C VAL A 324 -8.69 -7.67 -14.10
N PRO A 325 -9.30 -8.57 -13.31
CA PRO A 325 -10.72 -8.85 -13.45
C PRO A 325 -11.56 -7.62 -13.10
N ILE A 326 -12.49 -7.23 -13.96
CA ILE A 326 -13.45 -6.14 -13.74
C ILE A 326 -14.85 -6.73 -13.74
N ILE A 327 -15.58 -6.59 -12.64
CA ILE A 327 -16.90 -7.17 -12.48
C ILE A 327 -17.89 -6.06 -12.10
N PHE A 328 -18.94 -5.96 -12.89
CA PHE A 328 -20.03 -5.01 -12.65
C PHE A 328 -21.07 -5.66 -11.74
N THR A 329 -21.27 -5.07 -10.56
CA THR A 329 -22.08 -5.63 -9.47
C THR A 329 -23.15 -4.67 -8.99
N SER A 330 -24.17 -5.21 -8.34
CA SER A 330 -25.04 -4.47 -7.43
C SER A 330 -25.08 -5.24 -6.11
N THR A 331 -24.51 -4.65 -5.08
CA THR A 331 -24.56 -5.24 -3.74
C THR A 331 -25.96 -5.20 -3.13
N LEU A 332 -26.80 -4.26 -3.57
CA LEU A 332 -28.19 -4.13 -3.13
C LEU A 332 -29.05 -5.28 -3.69
N THR A 333 -28.95 -5.56 -4.99
CA THR A 333 -29.69 -6.64 -5.66
C THR A 333 -28.97 -7.98 -5.63
N LYS A 334 -27.79 -8.05 -4.99
CA LYS A 334 -26.88 -9.21 -4.92
C LYS A 334 -26.41 -9.71 -6.30
N GLN A 335 -26.48 -8.87 -7.34
CA GLN A 335 -26.13 -9.25 -8.70
C GLN A 335 -24.62 -9.50 -8.83
N ARG A 336 -24.23 -10.65 -9.36
CA ARG A 336 -22.85 -11.08 -9.68
C ARG A 336 -21.87 -11.10 -8.49
N ILE A 337 -22.35 -11.14 -7.24
CA ILE A 337 -21.46 -11.26 -6.07
C ILE A 337 -20.69 -12.59 -6.11
N HIS A 338 -21.37 -13.69 -6.46
CA HIS A 338 -20.72 -15.00 -6.58
C HIS A 338 -19.57 -14.98 -7.62
N LYS A 339 -19.81 -14.37 -8.80
CA LYS A 339 -18.76 -14.20 -9.81
C LYS A 339 -17.58 -13.36 -9.32
N ALA A 340 -17.83 -12.40 -8.42
CA ALA A 340 -16.78 -11.62 -7.80
C ALA A 340 -15.92 -12.48 -6.86
N LEU A 341 -16.52 -13.40 -6.10
CA LEU A 341 -15.78 -14.33 -5.26
C LEU A 341 -14.97 -15.34 -6.08
N GLU A 342 -15.54 -15.89 -7.15
CA GLU A 342 -14.82 -16.77 -8.09
C GLU A 342 -13.56 -16.09 -8.65
N ALA A 343 -13.71 -14.84 -9.14
CA ALA A 343 -12.59 -14.07 -9.64
C ALA A 343 -11.56 -13.77 -8.55
N THR A 344 -11.99 -13.54 -7.31
CA THR A 344 -11.09 -13.31 -6.18
C THR A 344 -10.26 -14.55 -5.84
N MET A 345 -10.87 -15.72 -5.87
CA MET A 345 -10.14 -16.98 -5.64
C MET A 345 -9.18 -17.29 -6.78
N LEU A 346 -9.58 -17.06 -8.04
CA LEU A 346 -8.68 -17.20 -9.20
C LEU A 346 -7.46 -16.28 -9.10
N VAL A 347 -7.65 -15.03 -8.68
CA VAL A 347 -6.54 -14.10 -8.45
C VAL A 347 -5.64 -14.58 -7.31
N HIS A 348 -6.18 -15.18 -6.25
CA HIS A 348 -5.39 -15.79 -5.20
C HIS A 348 -4.56 -16.97 -5.72
N GLU A 349 -5.14 -17.84 -6.55
CA GLU A 349 -4.42 -18.95 -7.19
C GLU A 349 -3.30 -18.43 -8.10
N ASN A 350 -3.57 -17.40 -8.91
CA ASN A 350 -2.56 -16.75 -9.75
C ASN A 350 -1.42 -16.15 -8.92
N ARG A 351 -1.73 -15.62 -7.72
CA ARG A 351 -0.74 -15.04 -6.82
C ARG A 351 0.20 -16.10 -6.20
N THR A 352 -0.32 -17.26 -5.90
CA THR A 352 0.44 -18.37 -5.28
C THR A 352 1.03 -19.34 -6.30
N LYS A 353 0.76 -19.12 -7.58
CA LYS A 353 1.20 -19.98 -8.68
C LYS A 353 2.71 -20.15 -8.74
N LYS A 354 3.15 -21.39 -8.71
CA LYS A 354 4.57 -21.77 -8.86
C LYS A 354 4.80 -22.41 -10.23
N ILE A 355 5.74 -21.86 -10.99
CA ILE A 355 6.14 -22.37 -12.29
C ILE A 355 7.49 -23.08 -12.14
N SER A 356 7.60 -24.30 -12.65
CA SER A 356 8.86 -25.02 -12.64
C SER A 356 9.93 -24.29 -13.44
N THR A 357 11.15 -24.29 -12.96
CA THR A 357 12.26 -23.58 -13.60
C THR A 357 12.53 -24.06 -15.03
N SER A 358 12.31 -25.33 -15.33
CA SER A 358 12.48 -25.89 -16.68
C SER A 358 11.47 -25.29 -17.65
N VAL A 359 10.17 -25.34 -17.31
CA VAL A 359 9.10 -24.76 -18.15
C VAL A 359 9.27 -23.24 -18.32
N LEU A 360 9.66 -22.55 -17.25
CA LEU A 360 9.90 -21.11 -17.30
C LEU A 360 11.05 -20.76 -18.25
N ASN A 361 12.16 -21.53 -18.21
CA ASN A 361 13.29 -21.28 -19.10
C ASN A 361 12.98 -21.69 -20.54
N GLU A 362 12.33 -22.82 -20.77
CA GLU A 362 11.93 -23.25 -22.11
C GLU A 362 11.12 -22.15 -22.80
N VAL A 363 10.07 -21.64 -22.16
CA VAL A 363 9.19 -20.64 -22.77
C VAL A 363 9.89 -19.26 -22.88
N MET A 364 10.53 -18.80 -21.80
CA MET A 364 11.05 -17.43 -21.76
C MET A 364 12.35 -17.25 -22.52
N LEU A 365 13.25 -18.27 -22.57
CA LEU A 365 14.47 -18.14 -23.34
C LEU A 365 14.20 -18.15 -24.85
N ASP A 366 13.21 -18.90 -25.34
CA ASP A 366 12.79 -18.86 -26.73
C ASP A 366 12.28 -17.45 -27.13
N ILE A 367 11.47 -16.83 -26.27
CA ILE A 367 10.98 -15.47 -26.46
C ILE A 367 12.15 -14.46 -26.49
N ILE A 368 13.09 -14.62 -25.56
CA ILE A 368 14.27 -13.74 -25.45
C ILE A 368 15.20 -13.93 -26.66
N GLN A 369 15.33 -15.15 -27.18
CA GLN A 369 16.12 -15.44 -28.37
C GLN A 369 15.49 -14.80 -29.62
N ALA A 370 14.16 -14.88 -29.74
CA ALA A 370 13.42 -14.23 -30.84
C ALA A 370 13.45 -12.70 -30.77
N THR A 371 13.47 -12.14 -29.55
CA THR A 371 13.48 -10.69 -29.32
C THR A 371 14.50 -10.36 -28.23
N PRO A 372 15.81 -10.29 -28.57
CA PRO A 372 16.86 -10.04 -27.59
C PRO A 372 16.84 -8.61 -27.05
N PRO A 373 17.39 -8.37 -25.85
CA PRO A 373 17.53 -7.02 -25.30
C PRO A 373 18.31 -6.11 -26.27
N PRO A 374 17.91 -4.86 -26.44
CA PRO A 374 18.62 -3.93 -27.31
C PRO A 374 20.04 -3.67 -26.79
N ALA A 375 21.01 -3.57 -27.71
CA ALA A 375 22.36 -3.18 -27.36
C ALA A 375 22.40 -1.71 -26.94
N ILE A 376 23.01 -1.42 -25.79
CA ILE A 376 23.16 -0.05 -25.28
C ILE A 376 24.66 0.29 -25.22
N LYS A 377 25.05 1.40 -25.82
CA LYS A 377 26.46 1.87 -25.90
C LYS A 377 27.40 0.77 -26.42
N GLY A 378 27.00 0.05 -27.48
CA GLY A 378 27.77 -1.04 -28.08
C GLY A 378 27.91 -2.31 -27.25
N LYS A 379 27.21 -2.41 -26.10
CA LYS A 379 27.26 -3.58 -25.23
C LYS A 379 26.07 -4.50 -25.48
N TYR A 380 26.35 -5.77 -25.76
CA TYR A 380 25.35 -6.81 -25.95
C TYR A 380 24.95 -7.45 -24.63
N ILE A 381 23.66 -7.46 -24.35
CA ILE A 381 23.10 -8.04 -23.15
C ILE A 381 22.63 -9.46 -23.47
N ARG A 382 23.07 -10.44 -22.67
CA ARG A 382 22.66 -11.85 -22.81
C ARG A 382 22.01 -12.30 -21.53
N ILE A 383 20.73 -12.64 -21.60
CA ILE A 383 19.99 -13.31 -20.53
C ILE A 383 20.20 -14.80 -20.72
N LYS A 384 20.67 -15.50 -19.67
CA LYS A 384 21.05 -16.91 -19.74
C LYS A 384 20.10 -17.83 -19.01
N TYR A 385 19.34 -17.28 -18.07
CA TYR A 385 18.56 -18.09 -17.15
C TYR A 385 17.49 -17.22 -16.48
N VAL A 386 16.33 -17.84 -16.21
CA VAL A 386 15.20 -17.21 -15.52
C VAL A 386 14.77 -18.12 -14.38
N GLN A 387 14.47 -17.54 -13.23
CA GLN A 387 13.98 -18.26 -12.06
C GLN A 387 12.85 -17.48 -11.39
N GLN A 388 11.81 -18.19 -10.97
CA GLN A 388 10.82 -17.63 -10.06
C GLN A 388 11.40 -17.62 -8.64
N LEU A 389 11.31 -16.50 -7.96
CA LEU A 389 11.78 -16.35 -6.57
C LEU A 389 10.75 -16.90 -5.59
N PRO A 390 11.19 -17.46 -4.45
CA PRO A 390 10.30 -17.96 -3.40
C PRO A 390 9.71 -16.79 -2.58
N THR A 391 8.78 -16.07 -3.18
CA THR A 391 8.11 -14.92 -2.58
C THR A 391 6.59 -15.12 -2.58
N HIS A 392 5.87 -14.44 -1.69
CA HIS A 392 4.39 -14.51 -1.59
C HIS A 392 3.65 -13.93 -2.81
N SER A 393 4.33 -13.17 -3.65
CA SER A 393 3.80 -12.66 -4.91
C SER A 393 4.73 -13.05 -6.06
N PRO A 394 4.23 -13.18 -7.30
CA PRO A 394 5.05 -13.57 -8.45
C PRO A 394 6.23 -12.62 -8.65
N ALA A 395 7.44 -13.15 -8.49
CA ALA A 395 8.67 -12.42 -8.70
C ALA A 395 9.66 -13.30 -9.49
N PHE A 396 10.29 -12.71 -10.51
CA PHE A 396 11.16 -13.42 -11.43
C PHE A 396 12.54 -12.77 -11.48
N ALA A 397 13.59 -13.55 -11.37
CA ALA A 397 14.97 -13.12 -11.54
C ALA A 397 15.49 -13.59 -12.88
N PHE A 398 15.89 -12.63 -13.72
CA PHE A 398 16.57 -12.84 -15.00
C PHE A 398 18.06 -12.66 -14.81
N PHE A 399 18.83 -13.70 -15.03
CA PHE A 399 20.27 -13.70 -14.85
C PHE A 399 20.96 -13.34 -16.18
N CYS A 400 21.69 -12.23 -16.18
CA CYS A 400 22.34 -11.69 -17.37
C CYS A 400 23.74 -11.15 -17.06
N ASN A 401 24.50 -10.87 -18.12
CA ASN A 401 25.87 -10.33 -18.02
C ASN A 401 25.90 -8.85 -17.58
N LEU A 402 24.92 -8.04 -17.98
CA LEU A 402 24.91 -6.59 -17.83
C LEU A 402 23.54 -6.06 -17.36
N PRO A 403 23.09 -6.37 -16.13
CA PRO A 403 21.75 -6.04 -15.64
C PRO A 403 21.45 -4.53 -15.63
N GLN A 404 22.46 -3.70 -15.40
CA GLN A 404 22.33 -2.24 -15.31
C GLN A 404 22.02 -1.55 -16.66
N TYR A 405 22.12 -2.27 -17.77
CA TYR A 405 21.84 -1.73 -19.12
C TYR A 405 20.51 -2.21 -19.71
N ILE A 406 19.71 -2.97 -18.97
CA ILE A 406 18.38 -3.40 -19.45
C ILE A 406 17.40 -2.23 -19.34
N PRO A 407 16.80 -1.79 -20.46
CA PRO A 407 15.85 -0.69 -20.44
C PRO A 407 14.51 -1.13 -19.85
N ASP A 408 13.78 -0.17 -19.24
CA ASP A 408 12.46 -0.43 -18.67
C ASP A 408 11.44 -0.90 -19.72
N SER A 409 11.58 -0.47 -20.97
CA SER A 409 10.74 -0.95 -22.07
C SER A 409 10.88 -2.45 -22.29
N TYR A 410 12.11 -2.99 -22.18
CA TYR A 410 12.35 -4.42 -22.30
C TYR A 410 11.85 -5.20 -21.07
N LYS A 411 11.97 -4.60 -19.89
CA LYS A 411 11.38 -5.16 -18.67
C LYS A 411 9.85 -5.33 -18.82
N ARG A 412 9.15 -4.30 -19.31
CA ARG A 412 7.72 -4.36 -19.61
C ARG A 412 7.37 -5.40 -20.67
N PHE A 413 8.20 -5.52 -21.71
CA PHE A 413 8.04 -6.57 -22.72
C PHE A 413 8.07 -7.96 -22.08
N LEU A 414 9.05 -8.25 -21.24
CA LEU A 414 9.16 -9.55 -20.55
C LEU A 414 7.97 -9.78 -19.60
N GLU A 415 7.51 -8.75 -18.90
CA GLU A 415 6.32 -8.84 -18.04
C GLU A 415 5.07 -9.20 -18.84
N ASN A 416 4.84 -8.53 -19.97
CA ASN A 416 3.71 -8.82 -20.84
C ASN A 416 3.75 -10.26 -21.38
N ARG A 417 4.96 -10.76 -21.75
CA ARG A 417 5.11 -12.14 -22.18
C ARG A 417 4.88 -13.16 -21.09
N LEU A 418 5.31 -12.86 -19.84
CA LEU A 418 5.01 -13.71 -18.68
C LEU A 418 3.48 -13.79 -18.45
N ARG A 419 2.76 -12.65 -18.53
CA ARG A 419 1.29 -12.61 -18.38
C ARG A 419 0.59 -13.41 -19.47
N GLU A 420 1.02 -13.23 -20.71
CA GLU A 420 0.44 -13.93 -21.87
C GLU A 420 0.59 -15.46 -21.81
N LYS A 421 1.75 -15.94 -21.30
CA LYS A 421 2.08 -17.37 -21.29
C LYS A 421 1.62 -18.11 -20.03
N PHE A 422 1.55 -17.43 -18.90
CA PHE A 422 1.34 -18.11 -17.61
C PHE A 422 0.11 -17.62 -16.85
N ASP A 423 -0.66 -16.68 -17.41
CA ASP A 423 -1.89 -16.13 -16.82
C ASP A 423 -1.67 -15.65 -15.35
N PHE A 424 -1.28 -14.40 -15.22
CA PHE A 424 -1.17 -13.71 -13.94
C PHE A 424 -2.21 -12.59 -13.81
N CYS A 425 -3.38 -12.78 -14.42
CA CYS A 425 -4.46 -11.79 -14.33
C CYS A 425 -4.77 -11.44 -12.87
N GLY A 426 -4.88 -10.15 -12.59
CA GLY A 426 -5.16 -9.62 -11.25
C GLY A 426 -3.95 -9.56 -10.30
N VAL A 427 -2.75 -9.94 -10.73
CA VAL A 427 -1.59 -9.99 -9.84
C VAL A 427 -0.42 -9.17 -10.39
N PRO A 428 0.17 -8.25 -9.60
CA PRO A 428 1.40 -7.54 -9.97
C PRO A 428 2.59 -8.50 -10.04
N ILE A 429 3.41 -8.38 -11.09
CA ILE A 429 4.62 -9.19 -11.29
C ILE A 429 5.84 -8.32 -11.02
N LYS A 430 6.81 -8.85 -10.24
CA LYS A 430 8.11 -8.21 -10.05
C LYS A 430 9.18 -8.87 -10.88
N ILE A 431 9.95 -8.09 -11.64
CA ILE A 431 11.07 -8.57 -12.44
C ILE A 431 12.36 -7.95 -11.93
N PHE A 432 13.32 -8.80 -11.63
CA PHE A 432 14.66 -8.44 -11.20
C PHE A 432 15.70 -8.92 -12.23
N PHE A 433 16.71 -8.10 -12.45
CA PHE A 433 17.87 -8.52 -13.25
C PHE A 433 19.06 -8.67 -12.34
N ARG A 434 19.73 -9.83 -12.42
CA ARG A 434 20.88 -10.16 -11.58
C ARG A 434 22.07 -10.51 -12.44
N LYS A 435 23.26 -10.14 -12.00
CA LYS A 435 24.50 -10.54 -12.61
C LYS A 435 24.74 -12.02 -12.31
N LYS A 436 25.10 -12.80 -13.34
CA LYS A 436 25.53 -14.18 -13.19
C LYS A 436 27.05 -14.21 -13.10
#